data_4855c7f346b031b7da47e779431fcccf
#
_entry.id   4855c7f346b031b7da47e779431fcccf
#
_cell.length_a   1.000
_cell.length_b   1.000
_cell.length_c   1.000
_cell.angle_alpha   90.00
_cell.angle_beta   90.00
_cell.angle_gamma   90.00
#
_symmetry.space_group_name_H-M   'P 1'
#
loop_
_entity.id
_entity.type
_entity.pdbx_description
1 polymer ?
#
loop_
_entity_poly.entity_id
_entity_poly.type
_entity_poly.pdbx_seq_one_letter_code
_entity_poly.pdbx_strand_id
1 'polypeptide(L)'
;WEQRKLGDEAEEILAGGDIDKEKAVDDGVYPIYANALTNDGIVGYYDDYYRVKAPAVTVTGRGEVGRARARMIDFTPVVRLLAVRSNHDCYFLENAINNHKVVVESTGVPQLTVPQLSSYDICFPKDIVEEKKIGTYFNQLDRLITLHQRQHKLHLNMLL
;
A
#
# COMPACT_ATOMS: atom_id res chain seq x y z
N TRP A 1 16.39 13.67 11.48
CA TRP A 1 15.95 12.79 10.40
C TRP A 1 17.16 12.18 9.71
N GLU A 2 17.06 10.92 9.35
CA GLU A 2 18.15 10.15 8.73
C GLU A 2 17.66 9.51 7.45
N GLN A 3 18.43 9.66 6.38
CA GLN A 3 18.15 8.98 5.12
C GLN A 3 18.69 7.55 5.17
N ARG A 4 17.82 6.57 4.94
CA ARG A 4 18.16 5.14 4.96
C ARG A 4 17.47 4.41 3.81
N LYS A 5 18.05 3.29 3.36
CA LYS A 5 17.43 2.45 2.34
C LYS A 5 16.21 1.73 2.92
N LEU A 6 15.11 1.71 2.18
CA LEU A 6 13.91 1.01 2.60
C LEU A 6 14.17 -0.48 2.87
N GLY A 7 15.03 -1.11 2.08
CA GLY A 7 15.39 -2.51 2.26
C GLY A 7 16.11 -2.81 3.56
N ASP A 8 16.87 -1.84 4.11
CA ASP A 8 17.57 -1.99 5.38
C ASP A 8 16.63 -1.82 6.58
N GLU A 9 15.52 -1.12 6.39
CA GLU A 9 14.52 -0.82 7.42
C GLU A 9 13.32 -1.78 7.41
N ALA A 10 13.14 -2.53 6.33
CA ALA A 10 12.07 -3.51 6.21
C ALA A 10 12.47 -4.85 6.86
N GLU A 11 11.52 -5.47 7.56
CA GLU A 11 11.66 -6.87 7.96
C GLU A 11 11.55 -7.80 6.75
N GLU A 12 10.70 -7.43 5.79
CA GLU A 12 10.46 -8.18 4.57
C GLU A 12 9.91 -7.27 3.47
N ILE A 13 10.42 -7.43 2.24
CA ILE A 13 9.82 -6.91 1.02
C ILE A 13 9.60 -8.09 0.09
N LEU A 14 8.34 -8.33 -0.27
CA LEU A 14 7.98 -9.45 -1.12
C LEU A 14 7.13 -9.01 -2.32
N ALA A 15 7.19 -9.81 -3.38
CA ALA A 15 6.27 -9.71 -4.52
C ALA A 15 5.10 -10.67 -4.32
N GLY A 16 3.91 -10.23 -4.71
CA GLY A 16 2.73 -11.07 -4.78
C GLY A 16 2.88 -12.21 -5.80
N GLY A 17 1.99 -13.17 -5.71
CA GLY A 17 1.98 -14.36 -6.55
C GLY A 17 0.60 -14.69 -7.09
N ASP A 18 0.49 -15.85 -7.71
CA ASP A 18 -0.78 -16.37 -8.18
C ASP A 18 -1.72 -16.64 -7.01
N ILE A 19 -3.00 -16.46 -7.25
CA ILE A 19 -4.08 -16.73 -6.30
C ILE A 19 -4.79 -18.03 -6.65
N ASP A 20 -5.28 -18.72 -5.63
CA ASP A 20 -6.19 -19.86 -5.79
C ASP A 20 -7.61 -19.34 -6.02
N LYS A 21 -8.01 -19.30 -7.30
CA LYS A 21 -9.33 -18.78 -7.70
C LYS A 21 -10.49 -19.65 -7.20
N GLU A 22 -10.25 -20.93 -6.91
CA GLU A 22 -11.28 -21.84 -6.42
C GLU A 22 -11.62 -21.55 -4.93
N LYS A 23 -10.65 -21.04 -4.18
CA LYS A 23 -10.82 -20.65 -2.77
C LYS A 23 -11.18 -19.19 -2.57
N ALA A 24 -11.03 -18.38 -3.61
CA ALA A 24 -11.38 -16.96 -3.54
C ALA A 24 -12.89 -16.78 -3.52
N VAL A 25 -13.37 -15.93 -2.60
CA VAL A 25 -14.79 -15.59 -2.41
C VAL A 25 -15.00 -14.08 -2.59
N ASP A 26 -16.25 -13.67 -2.86
CA ASP A 26 -16.59 -12.26 -3.08
C ASP A 26 -16.63 -11.46 -1.77
N ASP A 27 -16.91 -12.13 -0.65
CA ASP A 27 -16.94 -11.56 0.70
C ASP A 27 -16.35 -12.57 1.68
N GLY A 28 -15.30 -12.17 2.37
CA GLY A 28 -14.54 -13.01 3.29
C GLY A 28 -13.70 -12.21 4.27
N VAL A 29 -12.83 -12.90 5.01
CA VAL A 29 -12.08 -12.31 6.12
C VAL A 29 -10.81 -11.59 5.64
N TYR A 30 -10.04 -12.21 4.75
CA TYR A 30 -8.73 -11.72 4.35
C TYR A 30 -8.74 -11.21 2.90
N PRO A 31 -8.61 -9.89 2.69
CA PRO A 31 -8.66 -9.34 1.33
C PRO A 31 -7.50 -9.83 0.45
N ILE A 32 -7.81 -9.97 -0.83
CA ILE A 32 -6.84 -10.20 -1.90
C ILE A 32 -6.65 -8.88 -2.63
N TYR A 33 -5.44 -8.33 -2.61
CA TYR A 33 -5.13 -7.05 -3.25
C TYR A 33 -4.38 -7.24 -4.56
N ALA A 34 -4.79 -6.46 -5.57
CA ALA A 34 -4.15 -6.37 -6.88
C ALA A 34 -3.54 -4.99 -7.14
N ASN A 35 -2.89 -4.82 -8.31
CA ASN A 35 -2.34 -3.55 -8.77
C ASN A 35 -3.41 -2.60 -9.31
N ALA A 36 -4.58 -2.57 -8.71
CA ALA A 36 -5.70 -1.70 -9.08
C ALA A 36 -5.87 -0.59 -8.04
N LEU A 37 -6.30 0.58 -8.49
CA LEU A 37 -6.62 1.72 -7.62
C LEU A 37 -8.12 1.78 -7.30
N THR A 38 -8.95 1.15 -8.11
CA THR A 38 -10.39 1.02 -7.88
C THR A 38 -10.67 0.00 -6.78
N ASN A 39 -11.76 0.18 -6.04
CA ASN A 39 -12.19 -0.68 -4.94
C ASN A 39 -11.05 -0.97 -3.94
N ASP A 40 -10.21 0.01 -3.65
CA ASP A 40 -9.03 -0.12 -2.79
C ASP A 40 -8.04 -1.25 -3.19
N GLY A 41 -8.09 -1.69 -4.45
CA GLY A 41 -7.30 -2.80 -4.99
C GLY A 41 -7.84 -4.19 -4.67
N ILE A 42 -8.98 -4.30 -3.99
CA ILE A 42 -9.58 -5.58 -3.59
C ILE A 42 -10.17 -6.28 -4.82
N VAL A 43 -9.75 -7.52 -5.06
CA VAL A 43 -10.24 -8.38 -6.15
C VAL A 43 -10.92 -9.65 -5.65
N GLY A 44 -11.03 -9.84 -4.35
CA GLY A 44 -11.66 -10.97 -3.68
C GLY A 44 -11.15 -11.11 -2.27
N TYR A 45 -11.52 -12.21 -1.63
CA TYR A 45 -11.15 -12.52 -0.25
C TYR A 45 -10.83 -14.01 -0.10
N TYR A 46 -10.07 -14.35 0.95
CA TYR A 46 -10.01 -15.70 1.51
C TYR A 46 -10.64 -15.71 2.91
N ASP A 47 -11.17 -16.86 3.32
CA ASP A 47 -11.74 -17.02 4.66
C ASP A 47 -10.72 -17.49 5.70
N ASP A 48 -9.78 -18.35 5.29
CA ASP A 48 -8.90 -19.08 6.19
C ASP A 48 -7.41 -18.95 5.86
N TYR A 49 -7.06 -18.08 4.88
CA TYR A 49 -5.69 -17.95 4.40
C TYR A 49 -5.31 -16.50 4.13
N TYR A 50 -4.09 -16.16 4.50
CA TYR A 50 -3.41 -14.93 4.08
C TYR A 50 -1.91 -15.18 3.91
N ARG A 51 -1.25 -14.36 3.12
CA ARG A 51 0.20 -14.46 2.88
C ARG A 51 1.01 -13.41 3.61
N VAL A 52 0.44 -12.25 3.85
CA VAL A 52 1.10 -11.12 4.51
C VAL A 52 0.35 -10.74 5.77
N LYS A 53 1.07 -10.71 6.88
CA LYS A 53 0.54 -10.26 8.16
C LYS A 53 0.56 -8.73 8.24
N ALA A 54 -0.55 -8.15 8.66
CA ALA A 54 -0.66 -6.71 8.95
C ALA A 54 0.02 -6.34 10.29
N PRO A 55 0.40 -5.06 10.49
CA PRO A 55 0.35 -3.99 9.51
C PRO A 55 1.44 -4.11 8.44
N ALA A 56 1.11 -3.70 7.22
CA ALA A 56 2.03 -3.71 6.10
C ALA A 56 1.68 -2.60 5.10
N VAL A 57 2.54 -2.33 4.14
CA VAL A 57 2.30 -1.38 3.05
C VAL A 57 2.36 -2.11 1.73
N THR A 58 1.28 -2.05 0.93
CA THR A 58 1.31 -2.52 -0.45
C THR A 58 1.82 -1.42 -1.37
N VAL A 59 2.60 -1.79 -2.39
CA VAL A 59 3.10 -0.86 -3.41
C VAL A 59 2.83 -1.46 -4.78
N THR A 60 2.16 -0.70 -5.65
CA THR A 60 1.85 -1.17 -7.00
C THR A 60 3.12 -1.35 -7.82
N GLY A 61 3.30 -2.54 -8.38
CA GLY A 61 4.43 -2.88 -9.23
C GLY A 61 4.12 -2.79 -10.72
N ARG A 62 2.85 -2.59 -11.10
CA ARG A 62 2.36 -2.42 -12.47
C ARG A 62 1.20 -1.45 -12.55
N GLY A 63 0.89 -1.02 -13.78
CA GLY A 63 -0.13 -0.01 -14.05
C GLY A 63 0.35 1.34 -13.56
N GLU A 64 -0.32 1.95 -12.60
CA GLU A 64 0.16 3.14 -11.91
C GLU A 64 1.20 2.73 -10.85
N VAL A 65 2.43 2.59 -11.28
CA VAL A 65 3.56 2.04 -10.53
C VAL A 65 3.94 2.93 -9.34
N GLY A 66 4.26 2.29 -8.20
CA GLY A 66 4.82 2.99 -7.05
C GLY A 66 3.79 3.61 -6.11
N ARG A 67 2.51 3.25 -6.23
CA ARG A 67 1.46 3.73 -5.32
C ARG A 67 1.44 2.86 -4.06
N ALA A 68 1.75 3.47 -2.95
CA ALA A 68 1.76 2.83 -1.63
C ALA A 68 0.42 2.98 -0.92
N ARG A 69 0.03 1.93 -0.17
CA ARG A 69 -1.18 1.92 0.65
C ARG A 69 -0.95 1.13 1.94
N ALA A 70 -1.23 1.74 3.08
CA ALA A 70 -1.20 1.04 4.37
C ALA A 70 -2.32 0.01 4.47
N ARG A 71 -1.99 -1.19 4.97
CA ARG A 71 -2.92 -2.31 5.14
C ARG A 71 -2.91 -2.75 6.60
N MET A 72 -4.09 -2.71 7.21
CA MET A 72 -4.26 -2.99 8.64
C MET A 72 -4.90 -4.35 8.91
N ILE A 73 -5.25 -5.09 7.87
CA ILE A 73 -5.83 -6.44 7.92
C ILE A 73 -4.87 -7.37 7.17
N ASP A 74 -4.68 -8.57 7.67
CA ASP A 74 -3.90 -9.62 7.01
C ASP A 74 -4.45 -9.89 5.61
N PHE A 75 -3.58 -10.10 4.61
CA PHE A 75 -3.99 -10.12 3.21
C PHE A 75 -3.11 -10.98 2.32
N THR A 76 -3.56 -11.16 1.07
CA THR A 76 -2.77 -11.82 0.01
C THR A 76 -2.55 -10.87 -1.17
N PRO A 77 -1.30 -10.54 -1.52
CA PRO A 77 -1.01 -9.76 -2.72
C PRO A 77 -0.97 -10.64 -3.96
N VAL A 78 -1.60 -10.21 -5.05
CA VAL A 78 -1.50 -10.89 -6.35
C VAL A 78 -0.20 -10.53 -7.08
N VAL A 79 0.07 -11.24 -8.16
CA VAL A 79 1.26 -11.08 -9.01
C VAL A 79 1.58 -9.60 -9.25
N ARG A 80 2.82 -9.24 -8.97
CA ARG A 80 3.46 -7.92 -9.16
C ARG A 80 3.01 -6.82 -8.20
N LEU A 81 2.01 -7.04 -7.33
CA LEU A 81 1.83 -6.17 -6.19
C LEU A 81 2.95 -6.45 -5.19
N LEU A 82 3.60 -5.42 -4.70
CA LEU A 82 4.65 -5.54 -3.69
C LEU A 82 4.07 -5.31 -2.31
N ALA A 83 4.66 -5.93 -1.30
CA ALA A 83 4.30 -5.71 0.10
C ALA A 83 5.56 -5.49 0.94
N VAL A 84 5.50 -4.49 1.82
CA VAL A 84 6.58 -4.12 2.74
C VAL A 84 6.08 -4.32 4.17
N ARG A 85 6.78 -5.15 4.94
CA ARG A 85 6.61 -5.27 6.39
C ARG A 85 7.80 -4.63 7.09
N SER A 86 7.53 -3.84 8.11
CA SER A 86 8.56 -3.20 8.93
C SER A 86 8.04 -2.88 10.33
N ASN A 87 8.93 -2.48 11.23
CA ASN A 87 8.58 -1.96 12.55
C ASN A 87 8.22 -0.47 12.54
N HIS A 88 8.30 0.17 11.37
CA HIS A 88 7.90 1.57 11.18
C HIS A 88 6.37 1.72 11.15
N ASP A 89 5.89 2.92 11.45
CA ASP A 89 4.47 3.23 11.30
C ASP A 89 4.04 3.12 9.82
N CYS A 90 3.03 2.29 9.54
CA CYS A 90 2.66 1.99 8.16
C CYS A 90 2.01 3.18 7.44
N TYR A 91 1.33 4.09 8.13
CA TYR A 91 0.80 5.32 7.52
C TYR A 91 1.90 6.33 7.22
N PHE A 92 2.91 6.43 8.10
CA PHE A 92 4.12 7.19 7.78
C PHE A 92 4.81 6.62 6.54
N LEU A 93 5.02 5.31 6.51
CA LEU A 93 5.71 4.63 5.42
C LEU A 93 4.96 4.73 4.09
N GLU A 94 3.62 4.62 4.11
CA GLU A 94 2.76 4.87 2.95
C GLU A 94 3.06 6.24 2.32
N ASN A 95 3.06 7.29 3.14
CA ASN A 95 3.29 8.66 2.68
C ASN A 95 4.73 8.87 2.22
N ALA A 96 5.70 8.31 2.92
CA ALA A 96 7.10 8.40 2.56
C ALA A 96 7.39 7.74 1.21
N ILE A 97 6.84 6.56 0.95
CA ILE A 97 6.97 5.86 -0.33
C ILE A 97 6.24 6.63 -1.45
N ASN A 98 5.03 7.13 -1.20
CA ASN A 98 4.26 7.92 -2.18
C ASN A 98 4.96 9.24 -2.54
N ASN A 99 5.77 9.78 -1.65
CA ASN A 99 6.57 10.98 -1.92
C ASN A 99 7.87 10.70 -2.70
N HIS A 100 8.25 9.44 -2.83
CA HIS A 100 9.44 9.04 -3.59
C HIS A 100 9.15 9.11 -5.10
N LYS A 101 10.08 9.69 -5.86
CA LYS A 101 9.95 9.71 -7.33
C LYS A 101 10.26 8.32 -7.88
N VAL A 102 9.29 7.73 -8.56
CA VAL A 102 9.49 6.47 -9.26
C VAL A 102 10.32 6.72 -10.51
N VAL A 103 11.52 6.15 -10.57
CA VAL A 103 12.32 6.13 -11.80
C VAL A 103 11.94 4.88 -12.57
N VAL A 104 11.20 5.05 -13.65
CA VAL A 104 10.84 3.97 -14.56
C VAL A 104 11.84 3.97 -15.72
N GLU A 105 12.55 2.87 -15.90
CA GLU A 105 13.37 2.69 -17.10
C GLU A 105 12.47 2.64 -18.33
N SER A 106 12.77 3.46 -19.33
CA SER A 106 11.89 3.77 -20.48
C SER A 106 11.80 2.67 -21.55
N THR A 107 12.35 1.50 -21.32
CA THR A 107 12.39 0.40 -22.30
C THR A 107 11.41 -0.71 -21.91
N GLY A 108 10.12 -0.54 -22.25
CA GLY A 108 9.11 -1.58 -22.06
C GLY A 108 7.93 -1.16 -21.17
N VAL A 109 7.19 -2.14 -20.66
CA VAL A 109 6.08 -1.90 -19.73
C VAL A 109 6.64 -1.48 -18.37
N PRO A 110 6.22 -0.33 -17.81
CA PRO A 110 6.67 0.11 -16.49
C PRO A 110 6.42 -0.95 -15.42
N GLN A 111 7.46 -1.26 -14.66
CA GLN A 111 7.40 -2.22 -13.57
C GLN A 111 8.31 -1.80 -12.43
N LEU A 112 7.82 -1.95 -11.19
CA LEU A 112 8.60 -1.84 -9.97
C LEU A 112 8.89 -3.25 -9.44
N THR A 113 10.14 -3.51 -9.13
CA THR A 113 10.60 -4.80 -8.58
C THR A 113 11.00 -4.68 -7.12
N VAL A 114 11.12 -5.82 -6.43
CA VAL A 114 11.60 -5.84 -5.03
C VAL A 114 12.96 -5.17 -4.88
N PRO A 115 14.00 -5.45 -5.70
CA PRO A 115 15.29 -4.75 -5.58
C PRO A 115 15.19 -3.24 -5.78
N GLN A 116 14.37 -2.78 -6.72
CA GLN A 116 14.16 -1.35 -6.97
C GLN A 116 13.47 -0.67 -5.78
N LEU A 117 12.41 -1.27 -5.24
CA LEU A 117 11.72 -0.74 -4.05
C LEU A 117 12.63 -0.74 -2.83
N SER A 118 13.42 -1.80 -2.63
CA SER A 118 14.42 -1.90 -1.55
C SER A 118 15.47 -0.79 -1.61
N SER A 119 15.79 -0.30 -2.80
CA SER A 119 16.77 0.77 -3.01
C SER A 119 16.25 2.19 -2.74
N TYR A 120 14.96 2.36 -2.44
CA TYR A 120 14.40 3.67 -2.15
C TYR A 120 15.07 4.32 -0.94
N ASP A 121 15.50 5.56 -1.10
CA ASP A 121 16.01 6.39 -0.02
C ASP A 121 14.86 7.09 0.68
N ILE A 122 14.59 6.68 1.91
CA ILE A 122 13.54 7.25 2.75
C ILE A 122 14.18 8.03 3.90
N CYS A 123 13.69 9.23 4.17
CA CYS A 123 14.06 9.99 5.35
C CYS A 123 13.17 9.57 6.53
N PHE A 124 13.78 9.00 7.55
CA PHE A 124 13.10 8.58 8.77
C PHE A 124 13.35 9.57 9.91
N PRO A 125 12.33 9.89 10.72
CA PRO A 125 12.55 10.56 12.01
C PRO A 125 13.47 9.72 12.90
N LYS A 126 14.21 10.37 13.79
CA LYS A 126 15.03 9.65 14.77
C LYS A 126 14.19 8.98 15.86
N ASP A 127 12.99 9.51 16.09
CA ASP A 127 12.06 9.06 17.13
C ASP A 127 10.82 8.45 16.50
N ILE A 128 10.52 7.21 16.88
CA ILE A 128 9.32 6.47 16.48
C ILE A 128 8.02 7.18 16.92
N VAL A 129 8.06 7.97 17.98
CA VAL A 129 6.91 8.76 18.45
C VAL A 129 6.58 9.88 17.45
N GLU A 130 7.61 10.53 16.90
CA GLU A 130 7.45 11.53 15.83
C GLU A 130 6.87 10.88 14.57
N GLU A 131 7.40 9.72 14.19
CA GLU A 131 6.92 8.94 13.05
C GLU A 131 5.44 8.59 13.15
N LYS A 132 5.01 8.07 14.31
CA LYS A 132 3.59 7.75 14.59
C LYS A 132 2.69 8.99 14.55
N LYS A 133 3.16 10.14 15.06
CA LYS A 133 2.40 11.40 14.97
C LYS A 133 2.18 11.82 13.52
N ILE A 134 3.21 11.73 12.70
CA ILE A 134 3.14 12.06 11.26
C ILE A 134 2.16 11.11 10.57
N GLY A 135 2.30 9.79 10.78
CA GLY A 135 1.40 8.79 10.21
C GLY A 135 -0.05 9.01 10.59
N THR A 136 -0.32 9.26 11.86
CA THR A 136 -1.67 9.57 12.36
C THR A 136 -2.24 10.83 11.72
N TYR A 137 -1.45 11.88 11.60
CA TYR A 137 -1.87 13.15 10.99
C TYR A 137 -2.29 12.94 9.53
N PHE A 138 -1.49 12.27 8.72
CA PHE A 138 -1.83 12.01 7.32
C PHE A 138 -3.02 11.07 7.18
N ASN A 139 -3.13 10.04 8.01
CA ASN A 139 -4.30 9.16 8.02
C ASN A 139 -5.60 9.92 8.36
N GLN A 140 -5.55 10.86 9.29
CA GLN A 140 -6.69 11.71 9.61
C GLN A 140 -7.06 12.64 8.45
N LEU A 141 -6.08 13.25 7.77
CA LEU A 141 -6.31 14.05 6.57
C LEU A 141 -6.97 13.25 5.45
N ASP A 142 -6.49 12.05 5.16
CA ASP A 142 -7.07 11.18 4.13
C ASP A 142 -8.52 10.80 4.46
N ARG A 143 -8.83 10.56 5.73
CA ARG A 143 -10.20 10.31 6.18
C ARG A 143 -11.10 11.51 5.96
N LEU A 144 -10.64 12.72 6.30
CA LEU A 144 -11.40 13.95 6.10
C LEU A 144 -11.63 14.23 4.61
N ILE A 145 -10.63 14.06 3.77
CA ILE A 145 -10.75 14.20 2.31
C ILE A 145 -11.80 13.22 1.77
N THR A 146 -11.73 11.96 2.17
CA THR A 146 -12.68 10.93 1.73
C THR A 146 -14.12 11.26 2.16
N LEU A 147 -14.32 11.70 3.39
CA LEU A 147 -15.64 12.10 3.90
C LEU A 147 -16.19 13.30 3.12
N HIS A 148 -15.36 14.30 2.87
CA HIS A 148 -15.76 15.49 2.10
C HIS A 148 -16.16 15.13 0.66
N GLN A 149 -15.38 14.27 0.00
CA GLN A 149 -15.70 13.79 -1.34
C GLN A 149 -17.03 13.02 -1.39
N ARG A 150 -17.30 12.19 -0.38
CA ARG A 150 -18.58 11.46 -0.27
C ARG A 150 -19.77 12.42 -0.08
N GLN A 151 -19.63 13.41 0.78
CA GLN A 151 -20.67 14.42 1.00
C GLN A 151 -20.95 15.22 -0.29
N HIS A 152 -19.92 15.64 -0.99
CA HIS A 152 -20.04 16.36 -2.25
C HIS A 152 -20.76 15.53 -3.32
N LYS A 153 -20.42 14.23 -3.44
CA LYS A 153 -21.06 13.31 -4.37
C LYS A 153 -22.54 13.10 -4.05
N LEU A 154 -22.88 12.95 -2.76
CA LEU A 154 -24.27 12.81 -2.32
C LEU A 154 -25.07 14.07 -2.64
N HIS A 155 -24.50 15.24 -2.38
CA HIS A 155 -25.16 16.52 -2.68
C HIS A 155 -25.41 16.69 -4.18
N LEU A 156 -24.44 16.35 -5.02
CA LEU A 156 -24.58 16.40 -6.47
C LEU A 156 -25.69 15.45 -6.98
N ASN A 157 -25.78 14.23 -6.42
CA ASN A 157 -26.81 13.26 -6.78
C ASN A 157 -28.22 13.67 -6.32
N MET A 158 -28.35 14.53 -5.31
CA MET A 158 -29.65 15.06 -4.87
C MET A 158 -30.13 16.24 -5.74
N LEU A 159 -29.23 16.85 -6.53
CA LEU A 159 -29.57 17.98 -7.41
C LEU A 159 -29.92 17.55 -8.85
N LEU A 160 -29.74 16.26 -9.18
CA LEU A 160 -30.10 15.66 -10.46
C LEU A 160 -31.38 14.84 -10.35
#